data_8e636fda803e7f065b9d69e252ddcfd4
#
_entry.id   8e636fda803e7f065b9d69e252ddcfd4
#
_cell.length_a   1.000
_cell.length_b   1.000
_cell.length_c   1.000
_cell.angle_alpha   90.00
_cell.angle_beta   90.00
_cell.angle_gamma   90.00
#
_symmetry.space_group_name_H-M   'P 1'
#
loop_
_entity.id
_entity.type
_entity.pdbx_description
1 polymer ?
#
loop_
_entity_poly.entity_id
_entity_poly.type
_entity_poly.pdbx_seq_one_letter_code
_entity_poly.pdbx_strand_id
1 'polypeptide(L)'
;DMWNRCKSDLDYGLYFQEWWEKDVTAMVRKDYNHPSVVLYSVGNEIPEIGTDHGAKTCHDICEKIRSLDDTRFTLASINGVFAAGDKVDQIVADVSADLVEKGELDGNVNDFMTLMDDHMDEIVVHDAISERLEKACASVDIAGYNYMTARYEMDGEKYPNRVIVGSETYPPEIARNWELVKKLAHVIGDFTWTGWDYIGEAGVGVPAYQWGEGGFGAGFPCQLAYSGDIDITGFRRPASYFREVVFGLRKEPYITVQDPNHYGQNLIKTPWVISDSVSTWNWKGCEGKPVVVEIYAPGDEVELFVNGVSQGRKPSGVQAGYRTLFETVYEPGNVTAVAYESGQEMGRMELQSADADAELWAQTEDTKGKELVYIDIALKDKEGRVLTDSDVKLTAEVTGDASAAGFGSGNPKPVYNFNEGVTETFHGRALLILRKTKEGGHGTVTFRAEDGRSATVNY
;
A
#
# COMPACT_ATOMS: atom_id res chain seq x y z
N ASP A 1 13.40 5.85 12.80
CA ASP A 1 14.72 5.48 12.25
C ASP A 1 15.66 6.66 12.30
N MET A 2 16.82 6.48 12.96
CA MET A 2 17.81 7.55 13.10
C MET A 2 19.10 7.27 12.33
N TRP A 3 19.23 6.07 11.81
CA TRP A 3 20.36 5.70 10.99
C TRP A 3 19.94 5.61 9.53
N ASN A 4 20.40 6.57 8.73
CA ASN A 4 20.25 6.57 7.28
C ASN A 4 21.57 7.04 6.67
N ARG A 5 22.27 6.12 6.01
CA ARG A 5 23.58 6.36 5.45
C ARG A 5 23.81 5.48 4.22
N CYS A 6 24.44 6.06 3.21
CA CYS A 6 24.81 5.40 1.96
C CYS A 6 23.63 5.01 1.04
N LYS A 7 22.42 5.52 1.25
CA LYS A 7 21.31 5.37 0.30
C LYS A 7 21.37 6.45 -0.79
N SER A 8 21.78 7.68 -0.43
CA SER A 8 21.99 8.76 -1.38
C SER A 8 23.09 9.71 -0.89
N ASP A 9 23.62 10.54 -1.79
CA ASP A 9 24.64 11.54 -1.44
C ASP A 9 24.13 12.64 -0.51
N LEU A 10 22.80 12.80 -0.41
CA LEU A 10 22.13 13.85 0.37
C LEU A 10 21.36 13.30 1.57
N ASP A 11 21.58 12.06 1.96
CA ASP A 11 20.91 11.47 3.11
C ASP A 11 21.46 11.98 4.47
N TYR A 12 20.81 11.54 5.55
CA TYR A 12 21.21 11.90 6.91
C TYR A 12 22.64 11.48 7.27
N GLY A 13 23.27 10.61 6.50
CA GLY A 13 24.66 10.21 6.64
C GLY A 13 25.64 11.38 6.69
N LEU A 14 25.30 12.54 6.07
CA LEU A 14 26.07 13.78 6.13
C LEU A 14 26.23 14.31 7.58
N TYR A 15 25.26 14.06 8.44
CA TYR A 15 25.17 14.59 9.79
C TYR A 15 25.25 13.49 10.85
N PHE A 16 25.15 12.22 10.44
CA PHE A 16 25.01 11.06 11.33
C PHE A 16 26.05 11.04 12.44
N GLN A 17 27.33 11.18 12.12
CA GLN A 17 28.43 11.06 13.08
C GLN A 17 28.35 12.09 14.23
N GLU A 18 27.82 13.27 13.95
CA GLU A 18 27.70 14.36 14.95
C GLU A 18 26.40 14.28 15.75
N TRP A 19 25.30 13.84 15.10
CA TRP A 19 23.95 14.03 15.62
C TRP A 19 23.23 12.79 16.10
N TRP A 20 23.63 11.59 15.68
CA TRP A 20 22.88 10.37 15.93
C TRP A 20 22.52 10.13 17.40
N GLU A 21 23.45 10.37 18.35
CA GLU A 21 23.19 10.16 19.78
C GLU A 21 22.16 11.16 20.33
N LYS A 22 22.21 12.40 19.85
CA LYS A 22 21.27 13.46 20.24
C LYS A 22 19.87 13.15 19.72
N ASP A 23 19.79 12.72 18.47
CA ASP A 23 18.54 12.46 17.78
C ASP A 23 17.88 11.17 18.30
N VAL A 24 18.63 10.10 18.52
CA VAL A 24 18.16 8.89 19.21
C VAL A 24 17.63 9.24 20.60
N THR A 25 18.36 10.07 21.34
CA THR A 25 17.93 10.51 22.68
C THR A 25 16.63 11.31 22.61
N ALA A 26 16.50 12.20 21.63
CA ALA A 26 15.28 13.00 21.43
C ALA A 26 14.08 12.11 21.06
N MET A 27 14.28 11.15 20.14
CA MET A 27 13.25 10.18 19.74
C MET A 27 12.75 9.38 20.94
N VAL A 28 13.64 8.73 21.68
CA VAL A 28 13.25 7.89 22.82
C VAL A 28 12.55 8.71 23.91
N ARG A 29 13.06 9.90 24.25
CA ARG A 29 12.44 10.78 25.25
C ARG A 29 11.06 11.27 24.85
N LYS A 30 10.89 11.60 23.55
CA LYS A 30 9.60 12.02 23.01
C LYS A 30 8.56 10.89 23.15
N ASP A 31 8.95 9.66 22.84
CA ASP A 31 8.05 8.53 22.73
C ASP A 31 7.90 7.71 24.04
N TYR A 32 8.72 7.97 25.06
CA TYR A 32 8.79 7.20 26.30
C TYR A 32 7.44 7.01 27.00
N ASN A 33 6.62 8.05 27.04
CA ASN A 33 5.29 8.03 27.67
C ASN A 33 4.14 7.67 26.70
N HIS A 34 4.44 7.20 25.50
CA HIS A 34 3.45 6.79 24.52
C HIS A 34 3.27 5.26 24.51
N PRO A 35 2.23 4.71 25.13
CA PRO A 35 2.04 3.25 25.23
C PRO A 35 1.78 2.58 23.89
N SER A 36 1.43 3.32 22.85
CA SER A 36 1.29 2.82 21.49
C SER A 36 2.63 2.57 20.77
N VAL A 37 3.73 3.14 21.27
CA VAL A 37 5.08 2.84 20.78
C VAL A 37 5.56 1.57 21.46
N VAL A 38 5.69 0.49 20.72
CA VAL A 38 6.05 -0.85 21.25
C VAL A 38 7.46 -1.29 20.83
N LEU A 39 7.99 -0.75 19.74
CA LEU A 39 9.29 -1.08 19.15
C LEU A 39 10.04 0.18 18.73
N TYR A 40 11.36 0.19 18.86
CA TYR A 40 12.24 1.21 18.29
C TYR A 40 13.04 0.62 17.12
N SER A 41 12.84 1.14 15.90
CA SER A 41 13.67 0.80 14.75
C SER A 41 14.92 1.68 14.71
N VAL A 42 16.09 1.06 14.52
CA VAL A 42 17.38 1.76 14.50
C VAL A 42 17.67 2.38 13.12
N GLY A 43 17.18 1.75 12.05
CA GLY A 43 17.39 2.21 10.68
C GLY A 43 16.61 1.38 9.67
N ASN A 44 16.41 1.93 8.46
CA ASN A 44 15.67 1.29 7.39
C ASN A 44 16.53 1.12 6.14
N GLU A 45 16.74 -0.14 5.72
CA GLU A 45 17.42 -0.51 4.48
C GLU A 45 18.82 0.13 4.33
N ILE A 46 19.59 0.10 5.38
CA ILE A 46 20.93 0.68 5.42
C ILE A 46 21.92 -0.25 4.73
N PRO A 47 22.54 0.12 3.59
CA PRO A 47 23.43 -0.77 2.86
C PRO A 47 24.64 -1.19 3.69
N GLU A 48 25.19 -0.30 4.53
CA GLU A 48 26.39 -0.64 5.35
C GLU A 48 26.13 -1.64 6.47
N ILE A 49 24.84 -1.96 6.78
CA ILE A 49 24.49 -2.90 7.86
C ILE A 49 25.11 -4.29 7.67
N GLY A 50 25.35 -4.69 6.43
CA GLY A 50 26.01 -5.94 6.06
C GLY A 50 27.53 -5.95 6.27
N THR A 51 28.13 -4.85 6.74
CA THR A 51 29.57 -4.74 7.04
C THR A 51 29.83 -4.83 8.54
N ASP A 52 31.08 -5.10 8.93
CA ASP A 52 31.49 -5.11 10.35
C ASP A 52 31.27 -3.74 11.00
N HIS A 53 31.53 -2.66 10.25
CA HIS A 53 31.30 -1.29 10.73
C HIS A 53 29.82 -1.00 10.94
N GLY A 54 28.98 -1.34 9.97
CA GLY A 54 27.54 -1.14 10.07
C GLY A 54 26.89 -2.00 11.16
N ALA A 55 27.32 -3.26 11.32
CA ALA A 55 26.85 -4.11 12.42
C ALA A 55 27.21 -3.53 13.79
N LYS A 56 28.43 -2.93 13.92
CA LYS A 56 28.81 -2.20 15.14
C LYS A 56 27.96 -0.96 15.36
N THR A 57 27.73 -0.18 14.33
CA THR A 57 26.85 1.01 14.39
C THR A 57 25.43 0.63 14.84
N CYS A 58 24.87 -0.44 14.28
CA CYS A 58 23.58 -1.01 14.70
C CYS A 58 23.59 -1.33 16.20
N HIS A 59 24.62 -2.04 16.67
CA HIS A 59 24.80 -2.37 18.08
C HIS A 59 24.86 -1.13 18.97
N ASP A 60 25.69 -0.13 18.61
CA ASP A 60 25.87 1.10 19.38
C ASP A 60 24.55 1.89 19.53
N ILE A 61 23.73 1.94 18.46
CA ILE A 61 22.40 2.57 18.50
C ILE A 61 21.45 1.77 19.40
N CYS A 62 21.42 0.45 19.30
CA CYS A 62 20.61 -0.40 20.19
C CYS A 62 20.97 -0.19 21.66
N GLU A 63 22.26 -0.18 22.00
CA GLU A 63 22.73 0.06 23.37
C GLU A 63 22.36 1.47 23.86
N LYS A 64 22.43 2.47 22.98
CA LYS A 64 21.96 3.83 23.30
C LYS A 64 20.47 3.85 23.62
N ILE A 65 19.65 3.21 22.81
CA ILE A 65 18.19 3.12 23.06
C ILE A 65 17.94 2.40 24.40
N ARG A 66 18.54 1.23 24.63
CA ARG A 66 18.39 0.46 25.88
C ARG A 66 18.83 1.23 27.11
N SER A 67 19.86 2.08 27.00
CA SER A 67 20.30 2.95 28.09
C SER A 67 19.28 4.04 28.47
N LEU A 68 18.35 4.36 27.59
CA LEU A 68 17.31 5.38 27.77
C LEU A 68 15.95 4.75 28.08
N ASP A 69 15.65 3.61 27.51
CA ASP A 69 14.41 2.85 27.66
C ASP A 69 14.70 1.34 27.48
N ASP A 70 14.69 0.59 28.56
CA ASP A 70 14.88 -0.86 28.61
C ASP A 70 13.54 -1.64 28.61
N THR A 71 12.42 -0.95 28.41
CA THR A 71 11.08 -1.54 28.44
C THR A 71 10.55 -1.91 27.06
N ARG A 72 11.19 -1.47 26.00
CA ARG A 72 10.80 -1.71 24.60
C ARG A 72 11.93 -2.37 23.81
N PHE A 73 11.53 -3.19 22.83
CA PHE A 73 12.48 -3.93 21.99
C PHE A 73 13.03 -3.05 20.86
N THR A 74 14.27 -3.35 20.46
CA THR A 74 14.93 -2.74 19.29
C THR A 74 14.76 -3.63 18.07
N LEU A 75 14.65 -3.03 16.90
CA LEU A 75 14.68 -3.72 15.62
C LEU A 75 15.51 -2.95 14.59
N ALA A 76 16.00 -3.63 13.55
CA ALA A 76 16.49 -3.01 12.33
C ALA A 76 15.64 -3.53 11.16
N SER A 77 15.20 -2.64 10.30
CA SER A 77 14.45 -2.98 9.08
C SER A 77 15.43 -3.22 7.94
N ILE A 78 15.68 -4.48 7.62
CA ILE A 78 16.82 -4.88 6.77
C ILE A 78 16.31 -5.37 5.41
N ASN A 79 16.84 -4.80 4.34
CA ASN A 79 16.76 -5.36 3.00
C ASN A 79 18.04 -6.17 2.71
N GLY A 80 17.89 -7.46 2.45
CA GLY A 80 19.01 -8.36 2.27
C GLY A 80 19.85 -8.06 1.04
N VAL A 81 19.24 -7.60 -0.03
CA VAL A 81 19.92 -7.22 -1.28
C VAL A 81 20.79 -5.99 -1.05
N PHE A 82 20.28 -4.96 -0.36
CA PHE A 82 21.09 -3.79 -0.02
C PHE A 82 22.23 -4.13 0.94
N ALA A 83 21.97 -4.95 1.93
CA ALA A 83 22.99 -5.40 2.89
C ALA A 83 24.08 -6.30 2.23
N ALA A 84 23.74 -7.00 1.15
CA ALA A 84 24.68 -7.81 0.38
C ALA A 84 25.76 -6.96 -0.31
N GLY A 85 25.42 -5.73 -0.74
CA GLY A 85 26.36 -4.75 -1.28
C GLY A 85 27.18 -5.29 -2.45
N ASP A 86 28.49 -5.44 -2.23
CA ASP A 86 29.45 -5.95 -3.23
C ASP A 86 29.25 -7.42 -3.64
N LYS A 87 28.35 -8.15 -2.96
CA LYS A 87 28.03 -9.54 -3.29
C LYS A 87 26.85 -9.71 -4.23
N VAL A 88 26.11 -8.66 -4.54
CA VAL A 88 24.88 -8.74 -5.36
C VAL A 88 25.14 -9.38 -6.71
N ASP A 89 26.18 -8.97 -7.42
CA ASP A 89 26.52 -9.52 -8.75
C ASP A 89 26.83 -11.03 -8.69
N GLN A 90 27.52 -11.48 -7.63
CA GLN A 90 27.79 -12.90 -7.40
C GLN A 90 26.50 -13.66 -7.12
N ILE A 91 25.64 -13.15 -6.22
CA ILE A 91 24.37 -13.77 -5.86
C ILE A 91 23.49 -13.95 -7.08
N VAL A 92 23.36 -12.90 -7.89
CA VAL A 92 22.59 -12.94 -9.14
C VAL A 92 23.15 -13.95 -10.13
N ALA A 93 24.48 -14.04 -10.27
CA ALA A 93 25.13 -15.02 -11.14
C ALA A 93 24.88 -16.46 -10.65
N ASP A 94 24.99 -16.71 -9.35
CA ASP A 94 24.80 -18.04 -8.76
C ASP A 94 23.33 -18.49 -8.90
N VAL A 95 22.36 -17.63 -8.60
CA VAL A 95 20.93 -17.90 -8.75
C VAL A 95 20.58 -18.11 -10.22
N SER A 96 21.08 -17.26 -11.13
CA SER A 96 20.85 -17.41 -12.58
C SER A 96 21.38 -18.74 -13.11
N ALA A 97 22.56 -19.16 -12.68
CA ALA A 97 23.15 -20.44 -13.11
C ALA A 97 22.32 -21.63 -12.62
N ASP A 98 21.82 -21.59 -11.37
CA ASP A 98 20.96 -22.61 -10.79
C ASP A 98 19.61 -22.70 -11.54
N LEU A 99 19.00 -21.57 -11.88
CA LEU A 99 17.75 -21.51 -12.64
C LEU A 99 17.91 -21.98 -14.08
N VAL A 100 19.04 -21.67 -14.72
CA VAL A 100 19.36 -22.20 -16.08
C VAL A 100 19.54 -23.73 -16.03
N GLU A 101 20.22 -24.24 -15.00
CA GLU A 101 20.39 -25.70 -14.79
C GLU A 101 19.03 -26.40 -14.58
N LYS A 102 18.08 -25.73 -13.90
CA LYS A 102 16.71 -26.21 -13.70
C LYS A 102 15.83 -26.06 -14.94
N GLY A 103 16.28 -25.31 -15.96
CA GLY A 103 15.52 -25.00 -17.18
C GLY A 103 14.42 -23.94 -16.97
N GLU A 104 14.55 -23.11 -15.96
CA GLU A 104 13.61 -22.04 -15.60
C GLU A 104 14.01 -20.69 -16.23
N LEU A 105 15.27 -20.57 -16.72
CA LEU A 105 15.80 -19.40 -17.45
C LEU A 105 16.54 -19.83 -18.73
N ASP A 106 16.43 -18.99 -19.79
CA ASP A 106 17.10 -19.24 -21.07
C ASP A 106 18.57 -18.72 -21.14
N GLY A 107 19.03 -17.97 -20.12
CA GLY A 107 20.39 -17.44 -20.02
C GLY A 107 20.68 -16.22 -20.90
N ASN A 108 19.70 -15.39 -21.20
CA ASN A 108 19.83 -14.17 -21.99
C ASN A 108 20.05 -12.91 -21.13
N VAL A 109 20.67 -11.85 -21.71
CA VAL A 109 20.99 -10.59 -21.02
C VAL A 109 19.74 -9.84 -20.49
N ASN A 110 18.56 -10.09 -21.05
CA ASN A 110 17.29 -9.51 -20.58
C ASN A 110 16.74 -10.18 -19.31
N ASP A 111 17.35 -11.27 -18.88
CA ASP A 111 16.87 -12.08 -17.76
C ASP A 111 17.13 -11.43 -16.40
N PHE A 112 18.02 -10.42 -16.32
CA PHE A 112 18.37 -9.77 -15.04
C PHE A 112 17.17 -9.07 -14.38
N MET A 113 16.38 -8.32 -15.14
CA MET A 113 15.19 -7.63 -14.59
C MET A 113 14.08 -8.64 -14.25
N THR A 114 13.90 -9.65 -15.08
CA THR A 114 13.00 -10.76 -14.83
C THR A 114 13.42 -11.54 -13.57
N LEU A 115 14.73 -11.76 -13.42
CA LEU A 115 15.27 -12.44 -12.24
C LEU A 115 14.96 -11.67 -10.93
N MET A 116 15.12 -10.35 -10.95
CA MET A 116 14.83 -9.52 -9.76
C MET A 116 13.35 -9.46 -9.43
N ASP A 117 12.46 -9.55 -10.44
CA ASP A 117 11.01 -9.49 -10.23
C ASP A 117 10.42 -10.86 -9.84
N ASP A 118 10.87 -11.93 -10.52
CA ASP A 118 10.23 -13.25 -10.40
C ASP A 118 10.96 -14.20 -9.42
N HIS A 119 12.26 -13.97 -9.13
CA HIS A 119 13.11 -14.85 -8.33
C HIS A 119 13.72 -14.17 -7.09
N MET A 120 13.04 -13.16 -6.55
CA MET A 120 13.48 -12.51 -5.33
C MET A 120 13.61 -13.48 -4.15
N ASP A 121 12.74 -14.48 -4.07
CA ASP A 121 12.75 -15.47 -3.00
C ASP A 121 14.06 -16.26 -2.98
N GLU A 122 14.57 -16.69 -4.14
CA GLU A 122 15.83 -17.41 -4.30
C GLU A 122 17.03 -16.50 -3.98
N ILE A 123 16.96 -15.24 -4.37
CA ILE A 123 18.00 -14.24 -4.09
C ILE A 123 18.12 -14.01 -2.58
N VAL A 124 17.01 -13.72 -1.91
CA VAL A 124 17.05 -13.34 -0.49
C VAL A 124 17.45 -14.48 0.45
N VAL A 125 17.30 -15.74 0.05
CA VAL A 125 17.74 -16.90 0.86
C VAL A 125 19.20 -17.29 0.65
N HIS A 126 19.91 -16.65 -0.27
CA HIS A 126 21.31 -16.97 -0.59
C HIS A 126 22.21 -16.86 0.65
N ASP A 127 23.21 -17.79 0.78
CA ASP A 127 24.09 -17.85 1.94
C ASP A 127 24.92 -16.58 2.15
N ALA A 128 25.34 -15.91 1.09
CA ALA A 128 26.08 -14.65 1.18
C ALA A 128 25.25 -13.55 1.89
N ILE A 129 23.93 -13.53 1.72
CA ILE A 129 23.04 -12.62 2.47
C ILE A 129 23.00 -13.04 3.93
N SER A 130 22.88 -14.35 4.23
CA SER A 130 22.89 -14.85 5.61
C SER A 130 24.16 -14.43 6.37
N GLU A 131 25.32 -14.53 5.74
CA GLU A 131 26.61 -14.12 6.31
C GLU A 131 26.66 -12.61 6.61
N ARG A 132 26.12 -11.79 5.70
CA ARG A 132 26.06 -10.31 5.86
C ARG A 132 25.13 -9.86 6.97
N LEU A 133 24.04 -10.60 7.22
CA LEU A 133 23.03 -10.21 8.20
C LEU A 133 23.33 -10.70 9.62
N GLU A 134 24.15 -11.72 9.79
CA GLU A 134 24.32 -12.43 11.07
C GLU A 134 24.65 -11.50 12.25
N LYS A 135 25.67 -10.64 12.08
CA LYS A 135 26.15 -9.74 13.14
C LYS A 135 25.14 -8.66 13.50
N ALA A 136 24.46 -8.09 12.49
CA ALA A 136 23.45 -7.06 12.71
C ALA A 136 22.21 -7.65 13.39
N CYS A 137 21.72 -8.80 12.92
CA CYS A 137 20.60 -9.49 13.55
C CYS A 137 20.89 -9.95 14.98
N ALA A 138 22.15 -10.23 15.33
CA ALA A 138 22.54 -10.54 16.70
C ALA A 138 22.56 -9.31 17.64
N SER A 139 22.52 -8.10 17.10
CA SER A 139 22.56 -6.85 17.88
C SER A 139 21.16 -6.34 18.27
N VAL A 140 20.12 -6.74 17.55
CA VAL A 140 18.73 -6.33 17.77
C VAL A 140 17.94 -7.40 18.54
N ASP A 141 16.86 -6.99 19.17
CA ASP A 141 15.93 -7.92 19.82
C ASP A 141 15.03 -8.60 18.78
N ILE A 142 14.67 -7.90 17.71
CA ILE A 142 13.81 -8.35 16.62
C ILE A 142 14.48 -8.04 15.28
N ALA A 143 14.65 -9.04 14.43
CA ALA A 143 15.10 -8.85 13.06
C ALA A 143 13.92 -8.40 12.19
N GLY A 144 13.93 -7.16 11.73
CA GLY A 144 12.97 -6.63 10.77
C GLY A 144 13.41 -7.00 9.34
N TYR A 145 12.52 -7.64 8.60
CA TYR A 145 12.80 -8.09 7.23
C TYR A 145 11.95 -7.29 6.23
N ASN A 146 12.65 -6.52 5.38
CA ASN A 146 12.03 -5.83 4.25
C ASN A 146 12.11 -6.75 3.02
N TYR A 147 10.94 -7.21 2.54
CA TYR A 147 10.80 -8.03 1.31
C TYR A 147 11.59 -9.35 1.33
N MET A 148 11.71 -9.99 2.48
CA MET A 148 12.45 -11.24 2.67
C MET A 148 11.60 -12.37 3.24
N THR A 149 10.35 -12.49 2.82
CA THR A 149 9.38 -13.49 3.33
C THR A 149 9.90 -14.92 3.23
N ALA A 150 10.63 -15.26 2.17
CA ALA A 150 11.21 -16.59 1.97
C ALA A 150 12.19 -17.00 3.10
N ARG A 151 12.76 -16.05 3.84
CA ARG A 151 13.66 -16.33 4.96
C ARG A 151 12.97 -16.74 6.24
N TYR A 152 11.66 -16.54 6.37
CA TYR A 152 10.95 -16.77 7.65
C TYR A 152 11.11 -18.20 8.16
N GLU A 153 10.88 -19.21 7.32
CA GLU A 153 11.04 -20.62 7.69
C GLU A 153 12.52 -20.97 7.86
N MET A 154 13.35 -20.63 6.86
CA MET A 154 14.77 -20.94 6.84
C MET A 154 15.51 -20.37 8.07
N ASP A 155 15.27 -19.10 8.39
CA ASP A 155 15.96 -18.44 9.52
C ASP A 155 15.45 -18.93 10.88
N GLY A 156 14.21 -19.38 10.99
CA GLY A 156 13.68 -20.05 12.18
C GLY A 156 14.38 -21.37 12.48
N GLU A 157 14.76 -22.12 11.44
CA GLU A 157 15.55 -23.36 11.58
C GLU A 157 17.02 -23.06 11.86
N LYS A 158 17.62 -22.13 11.11
CA LYS A 158 19.05 -21.79 11.20
C LYS A 158 19.39 -21.02 12.47
N TYR A 159 18.47 -20.17 12.94
CA TYR A 159 18.65 -19.28 14.10
C TYR A 159 17.46 -19.37 15.08
N PRO A 160 17.36 -20.44 15.88
CA PRO A 160 16.15 -20.74 16.69
C PRO A 160 15.72 -19.66 17.70
N ASN A 161 16.64 -18.76 18.07
CA ASN A 161 16.36 -17.68 19.01
C ASN A 161 16.05 -16.33 18.30
N ARG A 162 16.05 -16.30 16.96
CA ARG A 162 15.77 -15.07 16.20
C ARG A 162 14.29 -14.84 16.16
N VAL A 163 13.84 -13.69 16.69
CA VAL A 163 12.49 -13.20 16.49
C VAL A 163 12.47 -12.34 15.23
N ILE A 164 11.50 -12.56 14.36
CA ILE A 164 11.37 -11.90 13.05
C ILE A 164 10.07 -11.12 12.97
N VAL A 165 10.10 -9.98 12.32
CA VAL A 165 8.91 -9.25 11.86
C VAL A 165 9.09 -8.87 10.39
N GLY A 166 8.06 -9.02 9.58
CA GLY A 166 8.01 -8.39 8.26
C GLY A 166 7.88 -6.89 8.45
N SER A 167 9.00 -6.18 8.46
CA SER A 167 9.02 -4.74 8.72
C SER A 167 8.60 -3.91 7.51
N GLU A 168 8.69 -4.51 6.31
CA GLU A 168 8.19 -3.94 5.07
C GLU A 168 7.89 -5.05 4.07
N THR A 169 6.62 -5.13 3.62
CA THR A 169 6.16 -6.22 2.77
C THR A 169 5.28 -5.72 1.63
N TYR A 170 5.22 -6.50 0.54
CA TYR A 170 4.40 -6.18 -0.62
C TYR A 170 2.91 -6.42 -0.35
N PRO A 171 2.01 -5.48 -0.71
CA PRO A 171 0.57 -5.66 -0.56
C PRO A 171 0.01 -6.94 -1.22
N PRO A 172 0.48 -7.38 -2.40
CA PRO A 172 0.03 -8.64 -2.99
C PRO A 172 0.37 -9.89 -2.18
N GLU A 173 1.43 -9.83 -1.36
CA GLU A 173 1.95 -10.96 -0.58
C GLU A 173 1.26 -11.16 0.77
N ILE A 174 0.32 -10.29 1.16
CA ILE A 174 -0.25 -10.31 2.52
C ILE A 174 -0.87 -11.67 2.90
N ALA A 175 -1.48 -12.38 1.95
CA ALA A 175 -2.05 -13.70 2.22
C ALA A 175 -0.97 -14.72 2.62
N ARG A 176 0.13 -14.79 1.86
CA ARG A 176 1.30 -15.64 2.15
C ARG A 176 1.94 -15.25 3.49
N ASN A 177 2.20 -13.96 3.68
CA ASN A 177 2.85 -13.45 4.88
C ASN A 177 2.04 -13.78 6.14
N TRP A 178 0.72 -13.55 6.09
CA TRP A 178 -0.15 -13.78 7.24
C TRP A 178 -0.28 -15.26 7.59
N GLU A 179 -0.32 -16.17 6.61
CA GLU A 179 -0.29 -17.60 6.88
C GLU A 179 1.03 -18.01 7.57
N LEU A 180 2.17 -17.44 7.17
CA LEU A 180 3.45 -17.69 7.83
C LEU A 180 3.48 -17.09 9.25
N VAL A 181 2.97 -15.89 9.48
CA VAL A 181 2.83 -15.31 10.82
C VAL A 181 2.00 -16.22 11.74
N LYS A 182 0.89 -16.77 11.26
CA LYS A 182 0.06 -17.71 12.04
C LYS A 182 0.74 -19.04 12.31
N LYS A 183 1.57 -19.51 11.38
CA LYS A 183 2.23 -20.84 11.43
C LYS A 183 3.50 -20.81 12.28
N LEU A 184 4.30 -19.75 12.20
CA LEU A 184 5.67 -19.66 12.72
C LEU A 184 5.72 -18.81 13.99
N ALA A 185 5.93 -19.45 15.14
CA ALA A 185 5.91 -18.77 16.43
C ALA A 185 6.99 -17.68 16.61
N HIS A 186 8.08 -17.73 15.82
CA HIS A 186 9.15 -16.74 15.83
C HIS A 186 8.90 -15.56 14.89
N VAL A 187 7.84 -15.58 14.07
CA VAL A 187 7.43 -14.46 13.21
C VAL A 187 6.25 -13.77 13.86
N ILE A 188 6.46 -12.55 14.35
CA ILE A 188 5.52 -11.87 15.26
C ILE A 188 4.57 -10.90 14.58
N GLY A 189 4.72 -10.63 13.29
CA GLY A 189 3.85 -9.71 12.57
C GLY A 189 4.34 -9.36 11.17
N ASP A 190 3.53 -8.51 10.53
CA ASP A 190 3.73 -8.05 9.16
C ASP A 190 3.31 -6.58 9.03
N PHE A 191 4.19 -5.76 8.45
CA PHE A 191 3.94 -4.37 8.12
C PHE A 191 4.07 -4.17 6.61
N THR A 192 2.98 -3.80 5.97
CA THR A 192 2.99 -3.54 4.53
C THR A 192 3.58 -2.17 4.19
N TRP A 193 4.16 -2.04 3.00
CA TRP A 193 4.45 -0.75 2.39
C TRP A 193 3.40 -0.45 1.31
N THR A 194 2.39 0.44 1.57
CA THR A 194 2.27 1.16 2.84
C THR A 194 0.81 1.24 3.26
N GLY A 195 0.54 1.54 4.52
CA GLY A 195 -0.82 1.67 5.04
C GLY A 195 -1.53 2.91 4.51
N TRP A 196 -0.85 4.07 4.47
CA TRP A 196 -1.37 5.35 3.97
C TRP A 196 -0.50 5.85 2.82
N ASP A 197 -1.12 6.26 1.72
CA ASP A 197 -0.41 6.79 0.56
C ASP A 197 0.21 8.16 0.82
N TYR A 198 1.18 8.57 0.02
CA TYR A 198 1.98 9.76 0.27
C TYR A 198 2.50 10.39 -1.02
N ILE A 199 2.92 11.66 -0.91
CA ILE A 199 3.63 12.38 -1.97
C ILE A 199 5.10 12.00 -1.92
N GLY A 200 5.62 11.43 -2.99
CA GLY A 200 7.00 10.95 -3.11
C GLY A 200 7.03 9.55 -3.73
N GLU A 201 8.21 9.07 -4.09
CA GLU A 201 8.43 7.79 -4.80
C GLU A 201 7.41 7.56 -5.93
N ALA A 202 7.23 8.64 -6.70
CA ALA A 202 6.13 8.82 -7.64
C ALA A 202 5.97 7.63 -8.59
N GLY A 203 4.78 7.03 -8.56
CA GLY A 203 4.39 5.98 -9.48
C GLY A 203 4.71 4.57 -9.04
N VAL A 204 5.41 4.34 -7.92
CA VAL A 204 5.83 2.99 -7.50
C VAL A 204 4.66 1.99 -7.42
N GLY A 205 3.49 2.44 -6.99
CA GLY A 205 2.26 1.64 -6.89
C GLY A 205 1.25 1.89 -8.03
N VAL A 206 1.64 2.63 -9.09
CA VAL A 206 0.74 2.95 -10.20
C VAL A 206 0.79 1.85 -11.25
N PRO A 207 -0.34 1.14 -11.49
CA PRO A 207 -0.46 0.21 -12.63
C PRO A 207 -0.41 0.98 -13.96
N ALA A 208 0.17 0.38 -14.99
CA ALA A 208 0.29 1.00 -16.31
C ALA A 208 0.17 -0.04 -17.43
N TYR A 209 -0.08 0.45 -18.65
CA TYR A 209 -0.16 -0.37 -19.86
C TYR A 209 0.88 0.04 -20.91
N GLN A 210 1.58 1.14 -20.65
CA GLN A 210 2.70 1.59 -21.44
C GLN A 210 3.88 1.92 -20.51
N TRP A 211 5.08 1.65 -21.00
CA TRP A 211 6.32 1.96 -20.26
C TRP A 211 6.43 3.46 -19.99
N GLY A 212 6.76 3.83 -18.76
CA GLY A 212 6.90 5.23 -18.33
C GLY A 212 5.62 5.87 -17.79
N GLU A 213 4.47 5.20 -17.89
CA GLU A 213 3.20 5.71 -17.33
C GLU A 213 3.02 5.38 -15.86
N GLY A 214 3.71 4.38 -15.35
CA GLY A 214 3.66 3.93 -13.96
C GLY A 214 4.96 3.24 -13.56
N GLY A 215 4.97 2.68 -12.35
CA GLY A 215 6.14 2.03 -11.78
C GLY A 215 7.31 3.00 -11.58
N PHE A 216 8.52 2.47 -11.52
CA PHE A 216 9.74 3.27 -11.32
C PHE A 216 10.06 4.24 -12.46
N GLY A 217 9.44 4.07 -13.61
CA GLY A 217 9.63 4.93 -14.79
C GLY A 217 8.63 6.10 -14.88
N ALA A 218 7.70 6.22 -13.94
CA ALA A 218 6.67 7.25 -13.98
C ALA A 218 7.28 8.66 -13.89
N GLY A 219 7.09 9.45 -14.93
CA GLY A 219 7.49 10.86 -14.96
C GLY A 219 6.37 11.80 -14.50
N PHE A 220 6.71 13.11 -14.45
CA PHE A 220 5.70 14.15 -14.22
C PHE A 220 4.52 13.99 -15.21
N PRO A 221 3.25 14.14 -14.76
CA PRO A 221 2.79 14.72 -13.50
C PRO A 221 2.63 13.73 -12.34
N CYS A 222 3.15 12.50 -12.40
CA CYS A 222 3.06 11.57 -11.29
C CYS A 222 3.76 12.14 -10.04
N GLN A 223 3.07 12.18 -8.91
CA GLN A 223 3.54 12.76 -7.66
C GLN A 223 3.34 11.83 -6.46
N LEU A 224 2.38 10.89 -6.53
CA LEU A 224 2.06 9.98 -5.44
C LEU A 224 2.74 8.62 -5.64
N ALA A 225 3.08 7.98 -4.54
CA ALA A 225 3.54 6.59 -4.53
C ALA A 225 2.45 5.64 -5.05
N TYR A 226 1.21 5.83 -4.63
CA TYR A 226 0.03 5.03 -4.99
C TYR A 226 0.13 3.56 -4.55
N SER A 227 0.92 3.29 -3.51
CA SER A 227 1.08 1.96 -2.88
C SER A 227 0.23 1.77 -1.61
N GLY A 228 -0.43 2.83 -1.13
CA GLY A 228 -1.18 2.81 0.13
C GLY A 228 -2.46 1.97 0.09
N ASP A 229 -2.78 1.30 1.20
CA ASP A 229 -4.11 0.72 1.47
C ASP A 229 -5.19 1.81 1.52
N ILE A 230 -4.80 3.01 1.96
CA ILE A 230 -5.63 4.21 2.06
C ILE A 230 -4.96 5.28 1.20
N ASP A 231 -5.72 5.98 0.33
CA ASP A 231 -5.18 7.05 -0.48
C ASP A 231 -4.93 8.35 0.33
N ILE A 232 -4.31 9.36 -0.28
CA ILE A 232 -3.97 10.61 0.42
C ILE A 232 -5.19 11.39 0.93
N THR A 233 -6.40 11.07 0.45
CA THR A 233 -7.65 11.70 0.89
C THR A 233 -8.32 10.93 2.03
N GLY A 234 -7.75 9.80 2.48
CA GLY A 234 -8.34 8.94 3.49
C GLY A 234 -9.31 7.89 2.95
N PHE A 235 -9.49 7.80 1.64
CA PHE A 235 -10.36 6.79 1.04
C PHE A 235 -9.64 5.44 1.00
N ARG A 236 -10.33 4.40 1.49
CA ARG A 236 -9.80 3.03 1.52
C ARG A 236 -9.82 2.41 0.13
N ARG A 237 -8.66 1.95 -0.32
CA ARG A 237 -8.48 1.27 -1.61
C ARG A 237 -8.75 -0.24 -1.48
N PRO A 238 -8.92 -0.97 -2.60
CA PRO A 238 -9.17 -2.43 -2.58
C PRO A 238 -8.17 -3.23 -1.73
N ALA A 239 -6.88 -2.86 -1.72
CA ALA A 239 -5.84 -3.50 -0.91
C ALA A 239 -6.17 -3.52 0.60
N SER A 240 -6.78 -2.45 1.11
CA SER A 240 -7.22 -2.38 2.52
C SER A 240 -8.27 -3.43 2.86
N TYR A 241 -9.20 -3.71 1.95
CA TYR A 241 -10.24 -4.72 2.13
C TYR A 241 -9.71 -6.13 1.91
N PHE A 242 -8.75 -6.31 0.99
CA PHE A 242 -8.02 -7.57 0.86
C PHE A 242 -7.36 -7.96 2.19
N ARG A 243 -6.70 -7.00 2.84
CA ARG A 243 -6.09 -7.19 4.17
C ARG A 243 -7.12 -7.56 5.24
N GLU A 244 -8.29 -6.89 5.28
CA GLU A 244 -9.36 -7.25 6.22
C GLU A 244 -9.83 -8.71 6.05
N VAL A 245 -9.99 -9.15 4.81
CA VAL A 245 -10.37 -10.54 4.51
C VAL A 245 -9.29 -11.51 4.96
N VAL A 246 -8.04 -11.26 4.60
CA VAL A 246 -6.89 -12.12 4.97
C VAL A 246 -6.72 -12.22 6.49
N PHE A 247 -6.88 -11.11 7.21
CA PHE A 247 -6.76 -11.08 8.67
C PHE A 247 -7.99 -11.64 9.40
N GLY A 248 -9.04 -12.03 8.67
CA GLY A 248 -10.28 -12.55 9.26
C GLY A 248 -11.14 -11.50 9.95
N LEU A 249 -10.90 -10.22 9.67
CA LEU A 249 -11.68 -9.09 10.21
C LEU A 249 -12.97 -8.85 9.44
N ARG A 250 -13.07 -9.40 8.22
CA ARG A 250 -14.22 -9.28 7.34
C ARG A 250 -14.72 -10.66 6.93
N LYS A 251 -16.03 -10.89 7.04
CA LYS A 251 -16.71 -12.15 6.63
C LYS A 251 -17.37 -12.03 5.26
N GLU A 252 -17.82 -10.82 4.92
CA GLU A 252 -18.42 -10.54 3.61
C GLU A 252 -17.31 -10.50 2.56
N PRO A 253 -17.56 -10.99 1.34
CA PRO A 253 -16.65 -10.81 0.22
C PRO A 253 -16.49 -9.32 -0.11
N TYR A 254 -15.42 -8.95 -0.79
CA TYR A 254 -15.21 -7.61 -1.34
C TYR A 254 -15.03 -7.68 -2.84
N ILE A 255 -15.82 -6.90 -3.57
CA ILE A 255 -15.81 -6.87 -5.03
C ILE A 255 -14.94 -5.71 -5.51
N THR A 256 -14.05 -5.99 -6.45
CA THR A 256 -13.33 -5.00 -7.21
C THR A 256 -13.26 -5.42 -8.67
N VAL A 257 -13.09 -4.49 -9.60
CA VAL A 257 -13.22 -4.74 -11.03
C VAL A 257 -12.03 -4.13 -11.76
N GLN A 258 -11.35 -4.93 -12.57
CA GLN A 258 -10.27 -4.44 -13.43
C GLN A 258 -10.85 -3.56 -14.55
N ASP A 259 -10.06 -2.57 -15.01
CA ASP A 259 -10.53 -1.64 -16.03
C ASP A 259 -10.84 -2.37 -17.36
N PRO A 260 -12.11 -2.45 -17.77
CA PRO A 260 -12.50 -3.15 -19.00
C PRO A 260 -11.99 -2.49 -20.28
N ASN A 261 -11.52 -1.23 -20.23
CA ASN A 261 -10.89 -0.59 -21.38
C ASN A 261 -9.51 -1.19 -21.67
N HIS A 262 -8.91 -1.86 -20.71
CA HIS A 262 -7.61 -2.53 -20.80
C HIS A 262 -7.71 -4.05 -20.80
N TYR A 263 -8.91 -4.63 -20.92
CA TYR A 263 -9.10 -6.08 -20.95
C TYR A 263 -8.18 -6.77 -21.96
N GLY A 264 -7.47 -7.80 -21.51
CA GLY A 264 -6.55 -8.59 -22.33
C GLY A 264 -5.19 -7.91 -22.63
N GLN A 265 -4.94 -6.71 -22.10
CA GLN A 265 -3.63 -6.07 -22.16
C GLN A 265 -2.76 -6.54 -20.98
N ASN A 266 -1.44 -6.58 -21.21
CA ASN A 266 -0.49 -6.88 -20.15
C ASN A 266 -0.35 -5.69 -19.21
N LEU A 267 -0.62 -5.91 -17.93
CA LEU A 267 -0.42 -4.91 -16.89
C LEU A 267 1.08 -4.81 -16.55
N ILE A 268 1.64 -3.63 -16.78
CA ILE A 268 2.98 -3.27 -16.31
C ILE A 268 2.83 -2.80 -14.87
N LYS A 269 3.45 -3.50 -13.94
CA LYS A 269 3.32 -3.21 -12.50
C LYS A 269 4.63 -3.49 -11.77
N THR A 270 4.77 -2.89 -10.61
CA THR A 270 5.80 -3.22 -9.62
C THR A 270 5.25 -4.24 -8.62
N PRO A 271 6.11 -4.83 -7.77
CA PRO A 271 5.65 -5.75 -6.73
C PRO A 271 4.64 -5.16 -5.73
N TRP A 272 4.50 -3.84 -5.63
CA TRP A 272 3.53 -3.17 -4.75
C TRP A 272 2.10 -3.13 -5.31
N VAL A 273 1.90 -3.53 -6.57
CA VAL A 273 0.59 -3.43 -7.25
C VAL A 273 -0.10 -4.79 -7.28
N ILE A 274 -1.30 -4.87 -6.73
CA ILE A 274 -2.15 -6.06 -6.86
C ILE A 274 -2.70 -6.12 -8.27
N SER A 275 -3.43 -5.09 -8.69
CA SER A 275 -4.05 -4.91 -10.00
C SER A 275 -4.44 -3.44 -10.21
N ASP A 276 -5.05 -3.12 -11.35
CA ASP A 276 -5.65 -1.82 -11.64
C ASP A 276 -7.10 -1.69 -11.14
N SER A 277 -7.59 -2.68 -10.42
CA SER A 277 -9.00 -2.81 -10.07
C SER A 277 -9.51 -1.72 -9.13
N VAL A 278 -10.77 -1.32 -9.32
CA VAL A 278 -11.52 -0.36 -8.52
C VAL A 278 -12.83 -0.98 -8.06
N SER A 279 -13.27 -0.68 -6.84
CA SER A 279 -14.56 -1.17 -6.34
C SER A 279 -15.71 -0.36 -6.94
N THR A 280 -16.09 -0.70 -8.15
CA THR A 280 -17.16 -0.04 -8.91
C THR A 280 -17.84 -1.00 -9.88
N TRP A 281 -19.09 -0.68 -10.24
CA TRP A 281 -19.81 -1.28 -11.37
C TRP A 281 -20.33 -0.15 -12.30
N ASN A 282 -19.47 0.87 -12.51
CA ASN A 282 -19.72 2.00 -13.43
C ASN A 282 -18.60 2.00 -14.48
N TRP A 283 -18.91 1.62 -15.71
CA TRP A 283 -17.95 1.55 -16.81
C TRP A 283 -18.61 2.02 -18.10
N LYS A 284 -18.88 3.33 -18.19
CA LYS A 284 -19.55 3.96 -19.32
C LYS A 284 -18.83 3.69 -20.64
N GLY A 285 -19.57 3.20 -21.62
CA GLY A 285 -19.04 2.85 -22.95
C GLY A 285 -18.34 1.49 -23.00
N CYS A 286 -18.44 0.71 -21.94
CA CYS A 286 -17.97 -0.68 -21.87
C CYS A 286 -19.09 -1.72 -21.88
N GLU A 287 -20.33 -1.31 -22.11
CA GLU A 287 -21.49 -2.19 -22.18
C GLU A 287 -21.26 -3.30 -23.23
N GLY A 288 -21.44 -4.55 -22.82
CA GLY A 288 -21.20 -5.71 -23.67
C GLY A 288 -19.72 -6.12 -23.85
N LYS A 289 -18.77 -5.39 -23.25
CA LYS A 289 -17.35 -5.78 -23.30
C LYS A 289 -17.02 -6.80 -22.21
N PRO A 290 -15.99 -7.64 -22.43
CA PRO A 290 -15.48 -8.52 -21.40
C PRO A 290 -14.84 -7.71 -20.26
N VAL A 291 -14.96 -8.23 -19.03
CA VAL A 291 -14.43 -7.63 -17.81
C VAL A 291 -13.97 -8.70 -16.83
N VAL A 292 -12.95 -8.40 -16.04
CA VAL A 292 -12.50 -9.24 -14.93
C VAL A 292 -13.00 -8.66 -13.62
N VAL A 293 -13.79 -9.45 -12.90
CA VAL A 293 -14.22 -9.13 -11.53
C VAL A 293 -13.29 -9.87 -10.58
N GLU A 294 -12.60 -9.14 -9.72
CA GLU A 294 -11.80 -9.70 -8.64
C GLU A 294 -12.63 -9.70 -7.36
N ILE A 295 -12.61 -10.82 -6.65
CA ILE A 295 -13.32 -10.95 -5.38
C ILE A 295 -12.33 -11.36 -4.30
N TYR A 296 -12.24 -10.58 -3.26
CA TYR A 296 -11.53 -10.95 -2.04
C TYR A 296 -12.53 -11.60 -1.09
N ALA A 297 -12.36 -12.89 -0.80
CA ALA A 297 -13.36 -13.61 -0.03
C ALA A 297 -12.74 -14.61 0.95
N PRO A 298 -13.28 -14.69 2.19
CA PRO A 298 -13.03 -15.80 3.09
C PRO A 298 -13.84 -17.04 2.65
N GLY A 299 -13.76 -18.10 3.45
CA GLY A 299 -14.49 -19.35 3.20
C GLY A 299 -13.80 -20.23 2.17
N ASP A 300 -14.55 -21.19 1.62
CA ASP A 300 -14.02 -22.19 0.69
C ASP A 300 -14.46 -21.95 -0.76
N GLU A 301 -15.56 -21.24 -0.98
CA GLU A 301 -16.08 -20.89 -2.30
C GLU A 301 -16.67 -19.48 -2.35
N VAL A 302 -16.66 -18.89 -3.54
CA VAL A 302 -17.36 -17.64 -3.85
C VAL A 302 -18.13 -17.78 -5.15
N GLU A 303 -19.36 -17.25 -5.20
CA GLU A 303 -20.23 -17.21 -6.39
C GLU A 303 -20.45 -15.77 -6.82
N LEU A 304 -20.33 -15.53 -8.12
CA LEU A 304 -20.57 -14.22 -8.72
C LEU A 304 -21.93 -14.22 -9.44
N PHE A 305 -22.68 -13.14 -9.30
CA PHE A 305 -23.92 -12.88 -10.04
C PHE A 305 -23.82 -11.52 -10.76
N VAL A 306 -24.22 -11.47 -12.01
CA VAL A 306 -24.42 -10.24 -12.78
C VAL A 306 -25.92 -10.12 -13.10
N ASN A 307 -26.55 -9.03 -12.65
CA ASN A 307 -28.00 -8.81 -12.79
C ASN A 307 -28.84 -10.03 -12.35
N GLY A 308 -28.42 -10.70 -11.25
CA GLY A 308 -29.08 -11.88 -10.69
C GLY A 308 -28.78 -13.20 -11.41
N VAL A 309 -27.99 -13.18 -12.49
CA VAL A 309 -27.60 -14.39 -13.23
C VAL A 309 -26.24 -14.88 -12.71
N SER A 310 -26.19 -16.14 -12.20
CA SER A 310 -24.96 -16.75 -11.70
C SER A 310 -23.92 -16.90 -12.81
N GLN A 311 -22.69 -16.50 -12.52
CA GLN A 311 -21.50 -16.70 -13.32
C GLN A 311 -20.70 -17.94 -12.87
N GLY A 312 -21.28 -18.72 -11.93
CA GLY A 312 -20.69 -19.90 -11.35
C GLY A 312 -20.01 -19.67 -10.00
N ARG A 313 -19.52 -20.77 -9.43
CA ARG A 313 -18.75 -20.81 -8.18
C ARG A 313 -17.31 -21.14 -8.46
N LYS A 314 -16.41 -20.54 -7.68
CA LYS A 314 -14.96 -20.81 -7.73
C LYS A 314 -14.40 -20.94 -6.31
N PRO A 315 -13.28 -21.66 -6.14
CA PRO A 315 -12.56 -21.69 -4.87
C PRO A 315 -12.20 -20.28 -4.37
N SER A 316 -12.24 -20.10 -3.05
CA SER A 316 -11.82 -18.87 -2.38
C SER A 316 -11.03 -19.17 -1.09
N GLY A 317 -10.85 -18.19 -0.23
CA GLY A 317 -10.11 -18.33 1.04
C GLY A 317 -8.65 -18.71 0.84
N VAL A 318 -8.07 -19.39 1.82
CA VAL A 318 -6.64 -19.75 1.85
C VAL A 318 -6.18 -20.45 0.58
N GLN A 319 -6.96 -21.40 0.06
CA GLN A 319 -6.59 -22.17 -1.13
C GLN A 319 -6.50 -21.36 -2.42
N ALA A 320 -7.14 -20.19 -2.46
CA ALA A 320 -7.11 -19.25 -3.59
C ALA A 320 -6.32 -17.97 -3.24
N GLY A 321 -5.55 -17.96 -2.14
CA GLY A 321 -4.89 -16.78 -1.64
C GLY A 321 -5.88 -15.63 -1.34
N TYR A 322 -7.14 -15.99 -0.99
CA TYR A 322 -8.24 -15.06 -0.73
C TYR A 322 -8.65 -14.18 -1.92
N ARG A 323 -8.12 -14.40 -3.12
CA ARG A 323 -8.38 -13.62 -4.34
C ARG A 323 -8.86 -14.53 -5.47
N THR A 324 -10.07 -14.33 -5.93
CA THR A 324 -10.71 -15.13 -6.98
C THR A 324 -11.10 -14.24 -8.16
N LEU A 325 -10.78 -14.66 -9.38
CA LEU A 325 -11.05 -13.90 -10.60
C LEU A 325 -12.19 -14.54 -11.39
N PHE A 326 -13.15 -13.71 -11.85
CA PHE A 326 -14.21 -14.07 -12.75
C PHE A 326 -14.12 -13.24 -14.02
N GLU A 327 -14.05 -13.92 -15.16
CA GLU A 327 -14.28 -13.29 -16.46
C GLU A 327 -15.77 -13.31 -16.78
N THR A 328 -16.33 -12.17 -17.12
CA THR A 328 -17.74 -12.00 -17.49
C THR A 328 -17.90 -10.86 -18.49
N VAL A 329 -19.12 -10.45 -18.76
CA VAL A 329 -19.45 -9.31 -19.63
C VAL A 329 -20.02 -8.19 -18.76
N TYR A 330 -19.55 -6.97 -18.98
CA TYR A 330 -20.10 -5.82 -18.30
C TYR A 330 -21.50 -5.48 -18.82
N GLU A 331 -22.47 -5.48 -17.95
CA GLU A 331 -23.82 -5.01 -18.18
C GLU A 331 -24.20 -4.08 -17.02
N PRO A 332 -24.67 -2.83 -17.28
CA PRO A 332 -25.14 -1.95 -16.21
C PRO A 332 -26.23 -2.62 -15.36
N GLY A 333 -26.28 -2.27 -14.09
CA GLY A 333 -27.19 -2.90 -13.12
C GLY A 333 -26.47 -3.27 -11.85
N ASN A 334 -26.47 -4.54 -11.44
CA ASN A 334 -25.79 -4.97 -10.23
C ASN A 334 -24.81 -6.13 -10.47
N VAL A 335 -23.78 -6.16 -9.67
CA VAL A 335 -22.88 -7.31 -9.52
C VAL A 335 -22.83 -7.71 -8.04
N THR A 336 -23.08 -8.99 -7.75
CA THR A 336 -23.15 -9.51 -6.39
C THR A 336 -22.20 -10.67 -6.22
N ALA A 337 -21.39 -10.65 -5.17
CA ALA A 337 -20.58 -11.80 -4.73
C ALA A 337 -21.15 -12.38 -3.45
N VAL A 338 -21.18 -13.71 -3.37
CA VAL A 338 -21.63 -14.47 -2.18
C VAL A 338 -20.53 -15.43 -1.79
N ALA A 339 -20.01 -15.30 -0.55
CA ALA A 339 -19.01 -16.20 0.01
C ALA A 339 -19.69 -17.35 0.77
N TYR A 340 -19.12 -18.55 0.65
CA TYR A 340 -19.63 -19.75 1.29
C TYR A 340 -18.52 -20.45 2.09
N GLU A 341 -18.91 -21.12 3.16
CA GLU A 341 -18.10 -22.10 3.90
C GLU A 341 -18.92 -23.37 4.12
N SER A 342 -18.40 -24.50 3.67
CA SER A 342 -19.09 -25.80 3.73
C SER A 342 -20.51 -25.75 3.13
N GLY A 343 -20.67 -24.99 2.05
CA GLY A 343 -21.92 -24.79 1.33
C GLY A 343 -22.92 -23.84 1.99
N GLN A 344 -22.58 -23.23 3.13
CA GLN A 344 -23.42 -22.23 3.81
C GLN A 344 -22.93 -20.82 3.49
N GLU A 345 -23.86 -19.90 3.21
CA GLU A 345 -23.54 -18.50 2.97
C GLU A 345 -22.94 -17.87 4.23
N MET A 346 -21.77 -17.27 4.08
CA MET A 346 -21.09 -16.48 5.12
C MET A 346 -21.45 -15.00 5.06
N GLY A 347 -21.64 -14.47 3.85
CA GLY A 347 -21.94 -13.07 3.59
C GLY A 347 -21.95 -12.76 2.11
N ARG A 348 -22.41 -11.55 1.79
CA ARG A 348 -22.50 -11.04 0.42
C ARG A 348 -22.14 -9.56 0.33
N MET A 349 -21.73 -9.15 -0.85
CA MET A 349 -21.56 -7.74 -1.23
C MET A 349 -22.19 -7.51 -2.59
N GLU A 350 -22.79 -6.37 -2.77
CA GLU A 350 -23.35 -5.92 -4.05
C GLU A 350 -22.78 -4.56 -4.42
N LEU A 351 -22.40 -4.39 -5.68
CA LEU A 351 -22.16 -3.10 -6.31
C LEU A 351 -23.28 -2.85 -7.33
N GLN A 352 -23.76 -1.61 -7.39
CA GLN A 352 -24.75 -1.17 -8.35
C GLN A 352 -24.20 -0.01 -9.18
N SER A 353 -24.54 0.01 -10.45
CA SER A 353 -24.25 1.15 -11.32
C SER A 353 -24.97 2.39 -10.79
N ALA A 354 -24.24 3.51 -10.71
CA ALA A 354 -24.84 4.80 -10.38
C ALA A 354 -25.55 5.40 -11.59
N ASP A 355 -26.59 6.20 -11.33
CA ASP A 355 -27.29 6.93 -12.38
C ASP A 355 -26.41 8.07 -12.93
N ALA A 356 -26.52 8.33 -14.23
CA ALA A 356 -25.72 9.36 -14.91
C ALA A 356 -26.04 10.80 -14.47
N ASP A 357 -27.19 11.02 -13.81
CA ASP A 357 -27.62 12.32 -13.28
C ASP A 357 -27.14 12.61 -11.84
N ALA A 358 -25.95 12.07 -11.51
CA ALA A 358 -25.30 12.31 -10.21
C ALA A 358 -25.07 13.81 -9.95
N GLU A 359 -25.35 14.22 -8.71
CA GLU A 359 -25.14 15.59 -8.22
C GLU A 359 -23.79 15.72 -7.52
N LEU A 360 -23.28 16.95 -7.42
CA LEU A 360 -22.11 17.25 -6.59
C LEU A 360 -22.55 17.28 -5.12
N TRP A 361 -21.98 16.41 -4.32
CA TRP A 361 -22.23 16.28 -2.90
C TRP A 361 -21.00 16.70 -2.10
N ALA A 362 -21.20 17.37 -0.96
CA ALA A 362 -20.13 17.71 -0.04
C ALA A 362 -20.61 17.55 1.41
N GLN A 363 -19.71 17.08 2.27
CA GLN A 363 -19.98 16.90 3.70
C GLN A 363 -18.76 17.21 4.54
N THR A 364 -18.96 18.00 5.59
CA THR A 364 -17.95 18.27 6.61
C THR A 364 -17.89 17.10 7.58
N GLU A 365 -16.68 16.59 7.85
CA GLU A 365 -16.46 15.64 8.94
C GLU A 365 -16.68 16.31 10.31
N ASP A 366 -16.99 15.50 11.35
CA ASP A 366 -17.08 16.03 12.72
C ASP A 366 -15.69 16.40 13.26
N THR A 367 -15.40 17.68 13.18
CA THR A 367 -14.09 18.27 13.58
C THR A 367 -14.23 19.23 14.76
N LYS A 368 -15.27 19.06 15.60
CA LYS A 368 -15.52 19.94 16.75
C LYS A 368 -14.26 20.18 17.59
N GLY A 369 -13.93 21.47 17.77
CA GLY A 369 -12.77 21.90 18.56
C GLY A 369 -11.41 21.69 17.90
N LYS A 370 -11.35 21.22 16.64
CA LYS A 370 -10.09 21.04 15.89
C LYS A 370 -9.77 22.25 15.03
N GLU A 371 -8.48 22.49 14.83
CA GLU A 371 -7.95 23.54 13.95
C GLU A 371 -8.23 23.24 12.49
N LEU A 372 -8.15 21.96 12.09
CA LEU A 372 -8.40 21.51 10.72
C LEU A 372 -9.83 21.00 10.56
N VAL A 373 -10.40 21.27 9.39
CA VAL A 373 -11.71 20.79 8.95
C VAL A 373 -11.52 20.03 7.64
N TYR A 374 -12.05 18.81 7.58
CA TYR A 374 -12.03 17.96 6.39
C TYR A 374 -13.43 18.00 5.75
N ILE A 375 -13.48 18.19 4.44
CA ILE A 375 -14.72 18.23 3.67
C ILE A 375 -14.60 17.22 2.55
N ASP A 376 -15.37 16.13 2.67
CA ASP A 376 -15.49 15.12 1.62
C ASP A 376 -16.36 15.63 0.48
N ILE A 377 -15.95 15.33 -0.74
CA ILE A 377 -16.66 15.71 -1.96
C ILE A 377 -16.81 14.47 -2.82
N ALA A 378 -18.00 14.28 -3.39
CA ALA A 378 -18.26 13.19 -4.32
C ALA A 378 -19.33 13.53 -5.35
N LEU A 379 -19.30 12.85 -6.49
CA LEU A 379 -20.39 12.80 -7.45
C LEU A 379 -21.33 11.68 -7.04
N LYS A 380 -22.53 11.99 -6.54
CA LYS A 380 -23.47 10.99 -6.04
C LYS A 380 -24.81 11.06 -6.76
N ASP A 381 -25.36 9.90 -7.07
CA ASP A 381 -26.76 9.80 -7.50
C ASP A 381 -27.74 9.94 -6.32
N LYS A 382 -29.03 9.85 -6.60
CA LYS A 382 -30.10 10.02 -5.59
C LYS A 382 -30.10 8.98 -4.50
N GLU A 383 -29.55 7.81 -4.80
CA GLU A 383 -29.39 6.70 -3.87
C GLU A 383 -28.05 6.78 -3.09
N GLY A 384 -27.24 7.81 -3.37
CA GLY A 384 -25.96 8.04 -2.71
C GLY A 384 -24.79 7.24 -3.27
N ARG A 385 -24.98 6.55 -4.41
CA ARG A 385 -23.92 5.80 -5.10
C ARG A 385 -22.99 6.78 -5.81
N VAL A 386 -21.67 6.52 -5.73
CA VAL A 386 -20.68 7.40 -6.35
C VAL A 386 -20.52 7.05 -7.82
N LEU A 387 -20.57 8.07 -8.68
CA LEU A 387 -20.26 7.96 -10.10
C LEU A 387 -18.74 7.97 -10.29
N THR A 388 -18.14 6.80 -10.34
CA THR A 388 -16.68 6.62 -10.31
C THR A 388 -16.00 6.70 -11.66
N ASP A 389 -16.74 6.69 -12.75
CA ASP A 389 -16.27 6.74 -14.14
C ASP A 389 -16.41 8.12 -14.78
N SER A 390 -16.59 9.17 -13.96
CA SER A 390 -16.73 10.54 -14.42
C SER A 390 -15.97 11.48 -13.48
N ASP A 391 -14.80 11.91 -13.91
CA ASP A 391 -14.02 12.90 -13.19
C ASP A 391 -14.30 14.31 -13.73
N VAL A 392 -14.38 15.29 -12.84
CA VAL A 392 -14.71 16.68 -13.16
C VAL A 392 -13.77 17.64 -12.44
N LYS A 393 -13.46 18.73 -13.11
CA LYS A 393 -12.73 19.84 -12.51
C LYS A 393 -13.63 20.59 -11.52
N LEU A 394 -13.09 20.83 -10.32
CA LEU A 394 -13.74 21.52 -9.21
C LEU A 394 -13.00 22.79 -8.82
N THR A 395 -13.74 23.82 -8.43
CA THR A 395 -13.23 25.01 -7.73
C THR A 395 -13.90 25.12 -6.37
N ALA A 396 -13.17 25.60 -5.36
CA ALA A 396 -13.69 25.85 -4.01
C ALA A 396 -13.58 27.33 -3.65
N GLU A 397 -14.69 27.92 -3.24
CA GLU A 397 -14.78 29.29 -2.71
C GLU A 397 -15.07 29.21 -1.21
N VAL A 398 -14.08 29.64 -0.40
CA VAL A 398 -14.15 29.60 1.07
C VAL A 398 -14.53 30.98 1.59
N THR A 399 -15.55 31.04 2.46
CA THR A 399 -15.95 32.27 3.15
C THR A 399 -15.97 32.04 4.66
N GLY A 400 -15.74 33.08 5.46
CA GLY A 400 -15.74 33.01 6.93
C GLY A 400 -14.35 32.87 7.53
N ASP A 401 -14.22 32.08 8.60
CA ASP A 401 -13.07 32.07 9.50
C ASP A 401 -12.09 30.90 9.21
N ALA A 402 -11.86 30.57 7.94
CA ALA A 402 -10.87 29.57 7.55
C ALA A 402 -10.22 29.92 6.20
N SER A 403 -9.11 29.27 5.92
CA SER A 403 -8.44 29.25 4.63
C SER A 403 -8.23 27.83 4.14
N ALA A 404 -8.17 27.61 2.82
CA ALA A 404 -7.81 26.32 2.27
C ALA A 404 -6.36 25.97 2.67
N ALA A 405 -6.18 24.77 3.21
CA ALA A 405 -4.89 24.19 3.56
C ALA A 405 -4.44 23.12 2.55
N GLY A 406 -5.40 22.52 1.83
CA GLY A 406 -5.14 21.59 0.76
C GLY A 406 -6.43 21.24 0.04
N PHE A 407 -6.38 21.09 -1.30
CA PHE A 407 -7.51 20.68 -2.11
C PHE A 407 -7.02 19.71 -3.20
N GLY A 408 -7.48 18.47 -3.15
CA GLY A 408 -6.97 17.43 -4.04
C GLY A 408 -7.85 16.19 -4.08
N SER A 409 -7.37 15.21 -4.81
CA SER A 409 -7.98 13.88 -4.90
C SER A 409 -6.91 12.80 -4.75
N GLY A 410 -7.31 11.52 -4.74
CA GLY A 410 -6.40 10.38 -4.72
C GLY A 410 -5.70 10.09 -6.06
N ASN A 411 -5.80 10.98 -7.05
CA ASN A 411 -5.13 10.81 -8.34
C ASN A 411 -3.61 10.81 -8.17
N PRO A 412 -2.90 9.76 -8.57
CA PRO A 412 -1.43 9.73 -8.48
C PRO A 412 -0.75 10.71 -9.45
N LYS A 413 -1.48 11.19 -10.46
CA LYS A 413 -1.00 12.13 -11.49
C LYS A 413 -1.80 13.43 -11.48
N PRO A 414 -1.84 14.19 -10.36
CA PRO A 414 -2.61 15.42 -10.28
C PRO A 414 -2.02 16.48 -11.20
N VAL A 415 -2.89 17.15 -11.93
CA VAL A 415 -2.50 18.27 -12.83
C VAL A 415 -2.62 19.63 -12.14
N TYR A 416 -3.23 19.68 -10.96
CA TYR A 416 -3.40 20.89 -10.15
C TYR A 416 -2.57 20.81 -8.89
N ASN A 417 -2.07 21.97 -8.44
CA ASN A 417 -1.38 22.09 -7.18
C ASN A 417 -2.40 22.04 -6.02
N PHE A 418 -2.11 21.27 -4.99
CA PHE A 418 -3.01 21.12 -3.82
C PHE A 418 -3.32 22.43 -3.08
N ASN A 419 -2.58 23.53 -3.32
CA ASN A 419 -2.76 24.83 -2.68
C ASN A 419 -3.54 25.85 -3.53
N GLU A 420 -4.03 25.50 -4.73
CA GLU A 420 -4.59 26.47 -5.68
C GLU A 420 -6.11 26.66 -5.59
N GLY A 421 -6.81 25.96 -4.70
CA GLY A 421 -8.28 26.03 -4.60
C GLY A 421 -9.00 25.46 -5.83
N VAL A 422 -8.32 24.69 -6.63
CA VAL A 422 -8.81 23.97 -7.79
C VAL A 422 -8.28 22.56 -7.80
N THR A 423 -9.09 21.59 -8.20
CA THR A 423 -8.68 20.18 -8.35
C THR A 423 -9.56 19.50 -9.40
N GLU A 424 -9.29 18.23 -9.64
CA GLU A 424 -10.15 17.31 -10.39
C GLU A 424 -10.54 16.15 -9.49
N THR A 425 -11.78 15.67 -9.56
CA THR A 425 -12.14 14.43 -8.87
C THR A 425 -11.36 13.27 -9.42
N PHE A 426 -11.20 12.24 -8.62
CA PHE A 426 -10.62 10.96 -9.01
C PHE A 426 -11.53 9.84 -8.54
N HIS A 427 -12.00 9.04 -9.48
CA HIS A 427 -13.09 8.09 -9.23
C HIS A 427 -14.29 8.78 -8.56
N GLY A 428 -14.63 9.97 -9.07
CA GLY A 428 -15.76 10.77 -8.59
C GLY A 428 -15.58 11.36 -7.20
N ARG A 429 -14.38 11.45 -6.64
CA ARG A 429 -14.11 11.90 -5.25
C ARG A 429 -13.02 12.96 -5.19
N ALA A 430 -13.11 13.84 -4.18
CA ALA A 430 -12.07 14.79 -3.80
C ALA A 430 -12.17 15.13 -2.30
N LEU A 431 -11.15 15.79 -1.76
CA LEU A 431 -11.09 16.27 -0.38
C LEU A 431 -10.60 17.71 -0.34
N LEU A 432 -11.29 18.56 0.43
CA LEU A 432 -10.81 19.88 0.82
C LEU A 432 -10.45 19.87 2.31
N ILE A 433 -9.27 20.36 2.65
CA ILE A 433 -8.83 20.59 4.03
C ILE A 433 -8.80 22.10 4.27
N LEU A 434 -9.50 22.54 5.30
CA LEU A 434 -9.46 23.92 5.76
C LEU A 434 -8.67 24.03 7.06
N ARG A 435 -8.00 25.17 7.23
CA ARG A 435 -7.39 25.59 8.50
C ARG A 435 -8.19 26.77 9.06
N LYS A 436 -8.75 26.62 10.26
CA LYS A 436 -9.46 27.71 10.94
C LYS A 436 -8.48 28.80 11.33
N THR A 437 -8.87 30.05 11.16
CA THR A 437 -8.06 31.22 11.51
C THR A 437 -8.23 31.64 12.98
N LYS A 438 -9.25 31.08 13.65
CA LYS A 438 -9.50 31.26 15.09
C LYS A 438 -10.26 30.07 15.67
N GLU A 439 -10.17 29.90 16.97
CA GLU A 439 -10.94 28.89 17.71
C GLU A 439 -12.46 29.14 17.53
N GLY A 440 -13.21 28.05 17.27
CA GLY A 440 -14.64 28.15 17.00
C GLY A 440 -15.00 28.82 15.67
N GLY A 441 -14.01 29.05 14.80
CA GLY A 441 -14.24 29.62 13.47
C GLY A 441 -15.25 28.81 12.65
N HIS A 442 -16.09 29.53 11.90
CA HIS A 442 -17.17 28.97 11.07
C HIS A 442 -17.33 29.76 9.77
N GLY A 443 -17.97 29.15 8.80
CA GLY A 443 -18.23 29.74 7.50
C GLY A 443 -18.83 28.75 6.54
N THR A 444 -18.74 29.06 5.25
CA THR A 444 -19.25 28.22 4.18
C THR A 444 -18.20 27.97 3.10
N VAL A 445 -18.28 26.81 2.47
CA VAL A 445 -17.56 26.52 1.23
C VAL A 445 -18.57 26.24 0.13
N THR A 446 -18.38 26.89 -1.01
CA THR A 446 -19.14 26.60 -2.24
C THR A 446 -18.21 25.94 -3.24
N PHE A 447 -18.54 24.73 -3.63
CA PHE A 447 -17.89 23.98 -4.70
C PHE A 447 -18.64 24.19 -6.02
N ARG A 448 -17.89 24.35 -7.10
CA ARG A 448 -18.44 24.45 -8.47
C ARG A 448 -17.69 23.50 -9.39
N ALA A 449 -18.44 22.63 -10.05
CA ALA A 449 -17.90 21.80 -11.12
C ALA A 449 -17.97 22.56 -12.47
N GLU A 450 -17.07 22.23 -13.39
CA GLU A 450 -17.02 22.85 -14.72
C GLU A 450 -18.29 22.59 -15.56
N ASP A 451 -19.01 21.51 -15.28
CA ASP A 451 -20.26 21.13 -15.93
C ASP A 451 -21.50 21.84 -15.35
N GLY A 452 -21.30 22.74 -14.38
CA GLY A 452 -22.36 23.57 -13.79
C GLY A 452 -22.96 23.01 -12.49
N ARG A 453 -22.62 21.80 -12.07
CA ARG A 453 -23.03 21.26 -10.77
C ARG A 453 -22.38 22.06 -9.63
N SER A 454 -23.07 22.19 -8.51
CA SER A 454 -22.55 22.91 -7.35
C SER A 454 -23.03 22.31 -6.03
N ALA A 455 -22.25 22.45 -4.98
CA ALA A 455 -22.61 22.09 -3.61
C ALA A 455 -22.12 23.16 -2.65
N THR A 456 -22.86 23.40 -1.56
CA THR A 456 -22.45 24.32 -0.49
C THR A 456 -22.57 23.61 0.85
N VAL A 457 -21.55 23.75 1.70
CA VAL A 457 -21.49 23.14 3.01
C VAL A 457 -20.99 24.15 4.05
N ASN A 458 -21.47 24.01 5.29
CA ASN A 458 -20.99 24.79 6.44
C ASN A 458 -19.88 24.03 7.18
N TYR A 459 -18.96 24.78 7.78
CA TYR A 459 -17.89 24.22 8.63
C TYR A 459 -17.79 24.93 9.98
#